data_9a533932779671f6ef76ca61f94b3078
#
_entry.id   9a533932779671f6ef76ca61f94b3078
#
_cell.length_a   1.000
_cell.length_b   1.000
_cell.length_c   1.000
_cell.angle_alpha   90.00
_cell.angle_beta   90.00
_cell.angle_gamma   90.00
#
_symmetry.space_group_name_H-M   'P 1'
#
loop_
_entity.id
_entity.type
_entity.pdbx_description
1 polymer ?
#
loop_
_entity_poly.entity_id
_entity_poly.type
_entity_poly.pdbx_seq_one_letter_code
_entity_poly.pdbx_strand_id
1 'polypeptide(L)'
;MTEYHNIAADLRRPTRDLRDAIPDTWGGFAELHKSAMADGALPKHVKELRALVVGVVPHCDGCIAYPARAAAAAGATEAETAEALGVALLMDGGPASVWAPRAFAAYREFAQPPGADPNPPQA
;
A
#
# COMPACT_ATOMS: atom_id res chain seq x y z
N MET A 1 5.14 17.28 -0.93
CA MET A 1 4.62 15.90 -1.02
C MET A 1 3.92 15.54 0.27
N THR A 2 2.92 14.71 0.18
CA THR A 2 2.17 14.21 1.31
C THR A 2 2.95 13.13 2.08
N GLU A 3 2.47 12.76 3.26
CA GLU A 3 3.18 11.88 4.21
C GLU A 3 3.61 10.56 3.59
N TYR A 4 2.71 9.84 2.90
CA TYR A 4 3.04 8.52 2.35
C TYR A 4 3.93 8.58 1.12
N HIS A 5 3.83 9.63 0.32
CA HIS A 5 4.82 9.91 -0.72
C HIS A 5 6.22 10.11 -0.12
N ASN A 6 6.30 10.85 0.99
CA ASN A 6 7.56 11.07 1.68
C ASN A 6 8.12 9.76 2.26
N ILE A 7 7.28 8.93 2.88
CA ILE A 7 7.69 7.62 3.40
C ILE A 7 8.26 6.76 2.27
N ALA A 8 7.56 6.66 1.15
CA ALA A 8 8.03 5.89 0.00
C ALA A 8 9.34 6.44 -0.56
N ALA A 9 9.48 7.76 -0.63
CA ALA A 9 10.70 8.43 -1.10
C ALA A 9 11.88 8.19 -0.15
N ASP A 10 11.65 8.29 1.15
CA ASP A 10 12.68 8.12 2.17
C ASP A 10 13.21 6.68 2.23
N LEU A 11 12.37 5.71 1.87
CA LEU A 11 12.77 4.30 1.84
C LEU A 11 13.60 3.91 0.60
N ARG A 12 13.60 4.72 -0.45
CA ARG A 12 14.29 4.38 -1.71
C ARG A 12 15.78 4.14 -1.53
N ARG A 13 16.47 5.05 -0.86
CA ARG A 13 17.92 4.93 -0.69
C ARG A 13 18.30 3.78 0.24
N PRO A 14 17.74 3.67 1.45
CA PRO A 14 18.00 2.51 2.31
C PRO A 14 17.69 1.17 1.64
N THR A 15 16.62 1.10 0.87
CA THR A 15 16.24 -0.11 0.11
C THR A 15 17.31 -0.47 -0.91
N ARG A 16 17.78 0.53 -1.68
CA ARG A 16 18.84 0.32 -2.66
C ARG A 16 20.13 -0.15 -2.00
N ASP A 17 20.51 0.50 -0.90
CA ASP A 17 21.74 0.17 -0.18
C ASP A 17 21.69 -1.27 0.34
N LEU A 18 20.57 -1.69 0.91
CA LEU A 18 20.40 -3.07 1.37
C LEU A 18 20.41 -4.06 0.20
N ARG A 19 19.67 -3.78 -0.86
CA ARG A 19 19.66 -4.63 -2.06
C ARG A 19 21.06 -4.82 -2.62
N ASP A 20 21.86 -3.75 -2.69
CA ASP A 20 23.22 -3.81 -3.21
C ASP A 20 24.17 -4.58 -2.28
N ALA A 21 23.86 -4.59 -0.98
CA ALA A 21 24.64 -5.34 0.02
C ALA A 21 24.32 -6.85 0.03
N ILE A 22 23.08 -7.24 -0.33
CA ILE A 22 22.62 -8.62 -0.35
C ILE A 22 21.88 -8.94 -1.67
N PRO A 23 22.55 -8.84 -2.83
CA PRO A 23 21.88 -8.89 -4.13
C PRO A 23 21.17 -10.22 -4.38
N ASP A 24 21.74 -11.33 -3.98
CA ASP A 24 21.13 -12.67 -4.23
C ASP A 24 19.87 -12.86 -3.38
N THR A 25 19.93 -12.50 -2.13
CA THR A 25 18.78 -12.58 -1.22
C THR A 25 17.67 -11.65 -1.67
N TRP A 26 18.02 -10.42 -2.02
CA TRP A 26 17.04 -9.46 -2.51
C TRP A 26 16.43 -9.89 -3.86
N GLY A 27 17.25 -10.48 -4.74
CA GLY A 27 16.79 -11.04 -6.02
C GLY A 27 15.74 -12.14 -5.79
N GLY A 28 15.95 -13.01 -4.82
CA GLY A 28 14.97 -14.02 -4.41
C GLY A 28 13.66 -13.41 -3.91
N PHE A 29 13.75 -12.37 -3.10
CA PHE A 29 12.58 -11.63 -2.63
C PHE A 29 11.83 -10.95 -3.79
N ALA A 30 12.54 -10.32 -4.72
CA ALA A 30 11.95 -9.68 -5.90
C ALA A 30 11.21 -10.69 -6.77
N GLU A 31 11.77 -11.89 -6.98
CA GLU A 31 11.12 -12.96 -7.72
C GLU A 31 9.87 -13.48 -7.00
N LEU A 32 9.92 -13.63 -5.68
CA LEU A 32 8.76 -13.99 -4.88
C LEU A 32 7.65 -12.94 -5.04
N HIS A 33 7.99 -11.66 -4.94
CA HIS A 33 7.03 -10.56 -5.10
C HIS A 33 6.38 -10.59 -6.48
N LYS A 34 7.18 -10.72 -7.53
CA LYS A 34 6.70 -10.78 -8.92
C LYS A 34 5.74 -11.95 -9.13
N SER A 35 6.11 -13.13 -8.64
CA SER A 35 5.29 -14.33 -8.78
C SER A 35 3.99 -14.22 -7.97
N ALA A 36 4.07 -13.76 -6.73
CA ALA A 36 2.91 -13.65 -5.86
C ALA A 36 1.90 -12.62 -6.38
N MET A 37 2.37 -11.51 -6.96
CA MET A 37 1.51 -10.41 -7.42
C MET A 37 1.07 -10.52 -8.88
N ALA A 38 1.51 -11.53 -9.62
CA ALA A 38 1.08 -11.73 -11.00
C ALA A 38 -0.42 -12.00 -11.08
N ASP A 39 -1.06 -11.54 -12.15
CA ASP A 39 -2.46 -11.86 -12.40
C ASP A 39 -2.65 -13.37 -12.50
N GLY A 40 -3.68 -13.87 -11.83
CA GLY A 40 -4.03 -15.28 -11.83
C GLY A 40 -5.51 -15.43 -11.56
N ALA A 41 -5.90 -16.38 -10.70
CA ALA A 41 -7.30 -16.49 -10.23
C ALA A 41 -7.75 -15.18 -9.56
N LEU A 42 -6.82 -14.46 -8.91
CA LEU A 42 -7.06 -13.12 -8.39
C LEU A 42 -6.32 -12.11 -9.27
N PRO A 43 -6.97 -11.03 -9.71
CA PRO A 43 -6.30 -9.96 -10.43
C PRO A 43 -5.35 -9.19 -9.50
N LYS A 44 -4.35 -8.52 -10.08
CA LYS A 44 -3.31 -7.81 -9.35
C LYS A 44 -3.87 -6.80 -8.34
N HIS A 45 -4.89 -6.01 -8.73
CA HIS A 45 -5.45 -5.00 -7.83
C HIS A 45 -6.05 -5.62 -6.56
N VAL A 46 -6.64 -6.81 -6.66
CA VAL A 46 -7.15 -7.55 -5.48
C VAL A 46 -6.00 -8.01 -4.58
N LYS A 47 -4.92 -8.53 -5.19
CA LYS A 47 -3.73 -8.95 -4.44
C LYS A 47 -3.07 -7.77 -3.71
N GLU A 48 -2.98 -6.61 -4.34
CA GLU A 48 -2.43 -5.40 -3.71
C GLU A 48 -3.32 -4.88 -2.58
N LEU A 49 -4.65 -4.98 -2.72
CA LEU A 49 -5.57 -4.66 -1.62
C LEU A 49 -5.40 -5.61 -0.44
N ARG A 50 -5.17 -6.89 -0.69
CA ARG A 50 -4.87 -7.86 0.38
C ARG A 50 -3.57 -7.50 1.09
N ALA A 51 -2.54 -7.11 0.34
CA ALA A 51 -1.27 -6.66 0.92
C ALA A 51 -1.47 -5.43 1.80
N LEU A 52 -2.29 -4.47 1.36
CA LEU A 52 -2.63 -3.28 2.15
C LEU A 52 -3.32 -3.64 3.46
N VAL A 53 -4.30 -4.53 3.43
CA VAL A 53 -5.01 -5.02 4.62
C VAL A 53 -4.03 -5.68 5.60
N VAL A 54 -3.15 -6.54 5.09
CA VAL A 54 -2.12 -7.19 5.92
C VAL A 54 -1.16 -6.15 6.51
N GLY A 55 -0.82 -5.09 5.76
CA GLY A 55 0.06 -4.02 6.21
C GLY A 55 -0.53 -3.16 7.34
N VAL A 56 -1.86 -3.06 7.41
CA VAL A 56 -2.55 -2.32 8.47
C VAL A 56 -2.38 -2.98 9.83
N VAL A 57 -2.48 -4.31 9.89
CA VAL A 57 -2.47 -5.08 11.15
C VAL A 57 -1.17 -4.90 11.94
N PRO A 58 0.04 -4.97 11.36
CA PRO A 58 1.28 -4.74 12.10
C PRO A 58 1.64 -3.26 12.32
N HIS A 59 0.78 -2.31 11.96
CA HIS A 59 1.00 -0.86 12.10
C HIS A 59 2.29 -0.40 11.41
N CYS A 60 2.46 -0.81 10.15
CA CYS A 60 3.69 -0.58 9.39
C CYS A 60 3.44 0.43 8.27
N ASP A 61 3.94 1.65 8.40
CA ASP A 61 3.74 2.70 7.39
C ASP A 61 4.31 2.33 6.02
N GLY A 62 5.49 1.69 5.97
CA GLY A 62 6.05 1.19 4.71
C GLY A 62 5.22 0.08 4.09
N CYS A 63 4.66 -0.80 4.92
CA CYS A 63 3.77 -1.88 4.48
C CYS A 63 2.40 -1.35 4.02
N ILE A 64 2.06 -0.12 4.34
CA ILE A 64 0.88 0.59 3.86
C ILE A 64 1.22 1.36 2.58
N ALA A 65 2.32 2.11 2.57
CA ALA A 65 2.69 2.99 1.46
C ALA A 65 2.84 2.25 0.13
N TYR A 66 3.58 1.15 0.12
CA TYR A 66 3.84 0.40 -1.12
C TYR A 66 2.59 -0.27 -1.70
N PRO A 67 1.81 -1.05 -0.91
CA PRO A 67 0.56 -1.63 -1.43
C PRO A 67 -0.49 -0.57 -1.80
N ALA A 68 -0.58 0.53 -1.07
CA ALA A 68 -1.50 1.62 -1.40
C ALA A 68 -1.19 2.20 -2.78
N ARG A 69 0.09 2.47 -3.06
CA ARG A 69 0.54 2.95 -4.36
C ARG A 69 0.28 1.92 -5.46
N ALA A 70 0.63 0.66 -5.21
CA ALA A 70 0.48 -0.42 -6.18
C ALA A 70 -1.01 -0.71 -6.46
N ALA A 71 -1.87 -0.68 -5.46
CA ALA A 71 -3.31 -0.84 -5.62
C ALA A 71 -3.90 0.27 -6.51
N ALA A 72 -3.54 1.52 -6.25
CA ALA A 72 -3.96 2.65 -7.06
C ALA A 72 -3.50 2.50 -8.51
N ALA A 73 -2.23 2.15 -8.71
CA ALA A 73 -1.66 1.95 -10.05
C ALA A 73 -2.30 0.77 -10.79
N ALA A 74 -2.70 -0.28 -10.08
CA ALA A 74 -3.36 -1.45 -10.65
C ALA A 74 -4.87 -1.24 -10.92
N GLY A 75 -5.41 -0.06 -10.61
CA GLY A 75 -6.79 0.29 -10.92
C GLY A 75 -7.80 -0.04 -9.84
N ALA A 76 -7.37 -0.32 -8.61
CA ALA A 76 -8.30 -0.47 -7.50
C ALA A 76 -9.11 0.81 -7.31
N THR A 77 -10.41 0.67 -7.15
CA THR A 77 -11.30 1.82 -6.92
C THR A 77 -11.30 2.23 -5.45
N GLU A 78 -11.77 3.44 -5.18
CA GLU A 78 -11.96 3.91 -3.81
C GLU A 78 -12.93 3.01 -3.03
N ALA A 79 -14.02 2.59 -3.68
CA ALA A 79 -15.00 1.70 -3.08
C ALA A 79 -14.40 0.33 -2.74
N GLU A 80 -13.64 -0.26 -3.66
CA GLU A 80 -12.96 -1.54 -3.42
C GLU A 80 -11.97 -1.43 -2.25
N THR A 81 -11.22 -0.33 -2.18
CA THR A 81 -10.25 -0.09 -1.11
C THR A 81 -10.96 0.07 0.23
N ALA A 82 -12.03 0.86 0.28
CA ALA A 82 -12.84 1.04 1.49
C ALA A 82 -13.40 -0.28 2.00
N GLU A 83 -13.96 -1.09 1.13
CA GLU A 83 -14.53 -2.40 1.50
C GLU A 83 -13.45 -3.37 2.01
N ALA A 84 -12.28 -3.40 1.35
CA ALA A 84 -11.15 -4.22 1.81
C ALA A 84 -10.70 -3.81 3.22
N LEU A 85 -10.58 -2.51 3.48
CA LEU A 85 -10.20 -1.99 4.80
C LEU A 85 -11.28 -2.26 5.86
N GLY A 86 -12.53 -2.36 5.47
CA GLY A 86 -13.60 -2.80 6.35
C GLY A 86 -13.39 -4.21 6.91
N VAL A 87 -12.80 -5.09 6.12
CA VAL A 87 -12.41 -6.44 6.58
C VAL A 87 -11.29 -6.34 7.64
N ALA A 88 -10.31 -5.46 7.43
CA ALA A 88 -9.26 -5.22 8.43
C ALA A 88 -9.86 -4.72 9.75
N LEU A 89 -10.84 -3.82 9.67
CA LEU A 89 -11.54 -3.29 10.84
C LEU A 89 -12.25 -4.41 11.61
N LEU A 90 -12.92 -5.31 10.90
CA LEU A 90 -13.60 -6.46 11.52
C LEU A 90 -12.61 -7.37 12.25
N MET A 91 -11.48 -7.69 11.61
CA MET A 91 -10.54 -8.68 12.12
C MET A 91 -9.64 -8.17 13.23
N ASP A 92 -9.24 -6.89 13.18
CA ASP A 92 -8.27 -6.30 14.10
C ASP A 92 -8.91 -5.35 15.14
N GLY A 93 -10.11 -4.86 14.89
CA GLY A 93 -10.87 -4.07 15.85
C GLY A 93 -10.33 -2.67 16.11
N GLY A 94 -10.20 -2.30 17.40
CA GLY A 94 -9.80 -0.97 17.84
C GLY A 94 -8.56 -0.39 17.16
N PRO A 95 -7.42 -1.10 17.13
CA PRO A 95 -6.23 -0.60 16.42
C PRO A 95 -6.49 -0.29 14.95
N ALA A 96 -7.24 -1.12 14.25
CA ALA A 96 -7.57 -0.89 12.84
C ALA A 96 -8.52 0.30 12.65
N SER A 97 -9.29 0.70 13.67
CA SER A 97 -10.12 1.90 13.58
C SER A 97 -9.30 3.19 13.43
N VAL A 98 -8.01 3.13 13.77
CA VAL A 98 -7.03 4.22 13.57
C VAL A 98 -6.20 3.97 12.30
N TRP A 99 -5.68 2.76 12.12
CA TRP A 99 -4.75 2.45 11.05
C TRP A 99 -5.41 2.22 9.68
N ALA A 100 -6.64 1.72 9.62
CA ALA A 100 -7.37 1.60 8.36
C ALA A 100 -7.69 2.97 7.73
N PRO A 101 -8.12 4.01 8.49
CA PRO A 101 -8.21 5.36 7.94
C PRO A 101 -6.89 5.90 7.40
N ARG A 102 -5.75 5.61 8.04
CA ARG A 102 -4.43 5.98 7.53
C ARG A 102 -4.14 5.31 6.19
N ALA A 103 -4.45 4.02 6.05
CA ALA A 103 -4.29 3.29 4.80
C ALA A 103 -5.21 3.84 3.69
N PHE A 104 -6.42 4.23 4.04
CA PHE A 104 -7.35 4.85 3.10
C PHE A 104 -6.84 6.20 2.61
N ALA A 105 -6.30 7.00 3.51
CA ALA A 105 -5.65 8.27 3.16
C ALA A 105 -4.45 8.04 2.25
N ALA A 106 -3.64 7.03 2.51
CA ALA A 106 -2.50 6.66 1.67
C ALA A 106 -2.96 6.29 0.25
N TYR A 107 -3.98 5.45 0.11
CA TYR A 107 -4.56 5.11 -1.18
C TYR A 107 -5.00 6.38 -1.94
N ARG A 108 -5.74 7.25 -1.29
CA ARG A 108 -6.23 8.51 -1.90
C ARG A 108 -5.07 9.39 -2.38
N GLU A 109 -3.99 9.46 -1.62
CA GLU A 109 -2.78 10.19 -2.00
C GLU A 109 -2.24 9.73 -3.35
N PHE A 110 -2.09 8.42 -3.53
CA PHE A 110 -1.54 7.83 -4.74
C PHE A 110 -2.53 7.76 -5.90
N ALA A 111 -3.82 7.71 -5.61
CA ALA A 111 -4.87 7.67 -6.62
C ALA A 111 -5.18 9.03 -7.24
N GLN A 112 -4.80 10.11 -6.57
CA GLN A 112 -5.02 11.47 -7.07
C GLN A 112 -3.95 11.89 -8.05
N PRO A 113 -4.28 12.79 -9.02
CA PRO A 113 -3.28 13.37 -9.91
C PRO A 113 -2.21 14.13 -9.10
N PRO A 114 -0.95 14.20 -9.57
CA PRO A 114 0.08 15.01 -8.94
C PRO A 114 -0.39 16.45 -8.74
N GLY A 115 -0.24 17.00 -7.53
CA GLY A 115 -0.64 18.37 -7.19
C GLY A 115 -2.11 18.53 -6.79
N ALA A 116 -2.92 17.47 -6.78
CA ALA A 116 -4.28 17.52 -6.27
C ALA A 116 -4.29 17.66 -4.73
N ASP A 117 -5.27 18.39 -4.21
CA ASP A 117 -5.46 18.49 -2.77
C ASP A 117 -5.84 17.11 -2.20
N PRO A 118 -5.06 16.56 -1.27
CA PRO A 118 -5.38 15.27 -0.66
C PRO A 118 -6.66 15.30 0.18
N ASN A 119 -7.16 16.49 0.49
CA ASN A 119 -8.35 16.66 1.32
C ASN A 119 -9.26 17.74 0.71
N PRO A 120 -9.83 17.50 -0.48
CA PRO A 120 -10.70 18.48 -1.12
C PRO A 120 -11.91 18.80 -0.23
N PRO A 121 -12.44 20.04 -0.30
CA PRO A 121 -13.60 20.42 0.49
C PRO A 121 -14.77 19.50 0.15
N GLN A 122 -15.40 19.00 1.18
CA GLN A 122 -16.60 18.17 1.03
C GLN A 122 -17.75 19.02 0.52
N ALA A 123 -18.39 18.54 -0.51
CA ALA A 123 -19.56 19.20 -1.08
C ALA A 123 -20.76 19.15 -0.14
#